data_85c22ec8027886a6c6770f8164234e85
#
_entry.id   85c22ec8027886a6c6770f8164234e85
#
_cell.length_a   1.000
_cell.length_b   1.000
_cell.length_c   1.000
_cell.angle_alpha   90.00
_cell.angle_beta   90.00
_cell.angle_gamma   90.00
#
_symmetry.space_group_name_H-M   'P 1'
#
loop_
_entity.id
_entity.type
_entity.pdbx_description
1 polymer ?
#
loop_
_entity_poly.entity_id
_entity_poly.type
_entity_poly.pdbx_seq_one_letter_code
_entity_poly.pdbx_strand_id
1 'polypeptide(L)'
;MTRVAVLGATGYGGGELLRFLLPREDVRVVHATSRTRAGQLIGSVHRNFEELSELRFSDPSTEQLLDEADFIFGAMPHGESVKALEPFIRAGKRVIDLSADYRLKSPDDYARWYHRPHEASDLLAGAVYGLPELNREAIATAQLVACPGCFATAIELALLPAARKGWLTGRIDVTAMTGSSGSGMTPGEGTHHPLRDGNLRAYKVLEHQHEPEILQTLREAGGSPESLAFTPISAPLVRGILAVVQTDLPESVTEAEVEAAFRECYATAPFIKLIRGREPQLTPIVTTNFVEVRARRTPQGRLHVTTAIDNLVKGASGQAVQCMNLMLGLPETTGLSQPGFWP
;
A
#
# COMPACT_ATOMS: atom_id res chain seq x y z
N MET A 1 -21.88 13.41 -5.84
CA MET A 1 -20.51 13.80 -5.43
C MET A 1 -20.28 13.24 -4.04
N THR A 2 -19.30 12.35 -3.88
CA THR A 2 -18.97 11.71 -2.59
C THR A 2 -18.19 12.69 -1.70
N ARG A 3 -18.66 12.93 -0.49
CA ARG A 3 -17.98 13.79 0.50
C ARG A 3 -16.93 12.98 1.25
N VAL A 4 -15.67 13.40 1.15
CA VAL A 4 -14.51 12.65 1.67
C VAL A 4 -13.81 13.45 2.77
N ALA A 5 -13.47 12.79 3.87
CA ALA A 5 -12.53 13.31 4.87
C ALA A 5 -11.22 12.51 4.85
N VAL A 6 -10.11 13.23 4.96
CA VAL A 6 -8.75 12.65 5.06
C VAL A 6 -8.21 12.95 6.45
N LEU A 7 -8.15 11.94 7.32
CA LEU A 7 -7.57 12.05 8.65
C LEU A 7 -6.04 11.89 8.56
N GLY A 8 -5.30 12.78 9.24
CA GLY A 8 -3.83 12.79 9.15
C GLY A 8 -3.30 13.39 7.83
N ALA A 9 -4.01 14.37 7.30
CA ALA A 9 -3.75 14.95 5.97
C ALA A 9 -2.39 15.67 5.82
N THR A 10 -1.68 15.96 6.89
CA THR A 10 -0.33 16.60 6.83
C THR A 10 0.78 15.62 6.48
N GLY A 11 0.61 14.30 6.63
CA GLY A 11 1.60 13.29 6.27
C GLY A 11 1.77 13.13 4.75
N TYR A 12 2.83 12.43 4.32
CA TYR A 12 3.04 12.13 2.89
C TYR A 12 1.88 11.35 2.28
N GLY A 13 1.34 10.35 2.99
CA GLY A 13 0.16 9.62 2.54
C GLY A 13 -1.07 10.52 2.38
N GLY A 14 -1.32 11.40 3.35
CA GLY A 14 -2.41 12.38 3.26
C GLY A 14 -2.24 13.34 2.07
N GLY A 15 -1.02 13.86 1.85
CA GLY A 15 -0.71 14.71 0.70
C GLY A 15 -0.91 14.02 -0.64
N GLU A 16 -0.54 12.74 -0.75
CA GLU A 16 -0.78 11.95 -1.96
C GLU A 16 -2.28 11.64 -2.16
N LEU A 17 -3.04 11.36 -1.09
CA LEU A 17 -4.50 11.25 -1.20
C LEU A 17 -5.10 12.53 -1.76
N LEU A 18 -4.74 13.70 -1.21
CA LEU A 18 -5.22 14.98 -1.71
C LEU A 18 -4.85 15.20 -3.18
N ARG A 19 -3.65 14.79 -3.62
CA ARG A 19 -3.21 14.90 -5.01
C ARG A 19 -4.10 14.14 -5.99
N PHE A 20 -4.64 12.98 -5.58
CA PHE A 20 -5.54 12.19 -6.40
C PHE A 20 -7.00 12.59 -6.26
N LEU A 21 -7.41 13.11 -5.10
CA LEU A 21 -8.82 13.41 -4.82
C LEU A 21 -9.25 14.80 -5.30
N LEU A 22 -8.41 15.83 -5.12
CA LEU A 22 -8.77 17.21 -5.43
C LEU A 22 -9.09 17.48 -6.92
N PRO A 23 -8.43 16.83 -7.90
CA PRO A 23 -8.77 17.04 -9.32
C PRO A 23 -10.07 16.34 -9.76
N ARG A 24 -10.73 15.56 -8.89
CA ARG A 24 -11.89 14.74 -9.26
C ARG A 24 -13.19 15.53 -9.14
N GLU A 25 -14.05 15.41 -10.13
CA GLU A 25 -15.40 16.03 -10.16
C GLU A 25 -16.45 15.24 -9.37
N ASP A 26 -16.23 13.92 -9.21
CA ASP A 26 -17.16 13.01 -8.50
C ASP A 26 -16.91 12.97 -6.99
N VAL A 27 -15.83 13.57 -6.51
CA VAL A 27 -15.39 13.60 -5.10
C VAL A 27 -15.26 15.04 -4.63
N ARG A 28 -15.67 15.29 -3.39
CA ARG A 28 -15.41 16.53 -2.68
C ARG A 28 -14.67 16.25 -1.37
N VAL A 29 -13.45 16.73 -1.25
CA VAL A 29 -12.72 16.70 0.03
C VAL A 29 -13.34 17.79 0.93
N VAL A 30 -14.11 17.35 1.94
CA VAL A 30 -14.76 18.25 2.90
C VAL A 30 -13.85 18.58 4.07
N HIS A 31 -12.99 17.63 4.48
CA HIS A 31 -12.02 17.81 5.55
C HIS A 31 -10.66 17.19 5.19
N ALA A 32 -9.60 17.97 5.36
CA ALA A 32 -8.22 17.55 5.44
C ALA A 32 -7.75 17.80 6.88
N THR A 33 -7.72 16.74 7.74
CA THR A 33 -7.59 17.00 9.16
C THR A 33 -6.15 17.17 9.64
N SER A 34 -5.97 18.13 10.54
CA SER A 34 -4.73 18.32 11.30
C SER A 34 -4.99 19.20 12.52
N ARG A 35 -4.73 18.70 13.72
CA ARG A 35 -4.84 19.48 14.96
C ARG A 35 -3.84 20.64 15.01
N THR A 36 -2.62 20.42 14.58
CA THR A 36 -1.52 21.39 14.68
C THR A 36 -1.50 22.44 13.56
N ARG A 37 -2.20 22.19 12.45
CA ARG A 37 -2.20 23.05 11.26
C ARG A 37 -3.59 23.58 10.90
N ALA A 38 -4.59 23.38 11.76
CA ALA A 38 -5.96 23.86 11.52
C ALA A 38 -5.99 25.35 11.12
N GLY A 39 -6.77 25.66 10.09
CA GLY A 39 -6.88 27.01 9.51
C GLY A 39 -5.82 27.36 8.46
N GLN A 40 -4.70 26.66 8.37
CA GLN A 40 -3.66 26.91 7.37
C GLN A 40 -4.05 26.28 6.03
N LEU A 41 -3.64 26.91 4.91
CA LEU A 41 -3.79 26.33 3.58
C LEU A 41 -2.99 25.02 3.47
N ILE A 42 -3.52 24.03 2.75
CA ILE A 42 -2.79 22.76 2.54
C ILE A 42 -1.45 22.98 1.82
N GLY A 43 -1.35 24.00 0.94
CA GLY A 43 -0.13 24.42 0.27
C GLY A 43 0.98 24.87 1.22
N SER A 44 0.66 25.26 2.47
CA SER A 44 1.68 25.60 3.48
C SER A 44 2.53 24.40 3.92
N VAL A 45 2.01 23.18 3.75
CA VAL A 45 2.69 21.91 4.06
C VAL A 45 3.06 21.17 2.77
N HIS A 46 2.10 20.99 1.89
CA HIS A 46 2.25 20.31 0.61
C HIS A 46 2.43 21.35 -0.50
N ARG A 47 3.68 21.75 -0.76
CA ARG A 47 4.04 22.83 -1.66
C ARG A 47 3.50 22.70 -3.10
N ASN A 48 3.23 21.49 -3.55
CA ASN A 48 2.60 21.22 -4.84
C ASN A 48 1.15 21.72 -4.96
N PHE A 49 0.53 22.17 -3.87
CA PHE A 49 -0.80 22.79 -3.87
C PHE A 49 -0.76 24.32 -3.66
N GLU A 50 0.42 24.90 -3.53
CA GLU A 50 0.59 26.34 -3.38
C GLU A 50 -0.03 27.06 -4.59
N GLU A 51 -0.93 28.03 -4.33
CA GLU A 51 -1.72 28.75 -5.35
C GLU A 51 -2.68 27.90 -6.21
N LEU A 52 -2.72 26.56 -6.01
CA LEU A 52 -3.60 25.68 -6.76
C LEU A 52 -4.84 25.24 -5.96
N SER A 53 -4.85 25.42 -4.64
CA SER A 53 -5.97 25.00 -3.79
C SER A 53 -6.17 25.94 -2.60
N GLU A 54 -7.42 26.36 -2.40
CA GLU A 54 -7.86 27.13 -1.24
C GLU A 54 -8.26 26.25 -0.04
N LEU A 55 -8.13 24.92 -0.16
CA LEU A 55 -8.44 23.99 0.92
C LEU A 55 -7.55 24.25 2.12
N ARG A 56 -8.17 24.27 3.31
CA ARG A 56 -7.48 24.47 4.59
C ARG A 56 -7.52 23.19 5.41
N PHE A 57 -6.47 22.98 6.18
CA PHE A 57 -6.53 21.98 7.24
C PHE A 57 -7.61 22.36 8.26
N SER A 58 -8.28 21.35 8.79
CA SER A 58 -9.34 21.51 9.79
C SER A 58 -9.14 20.56 10.98
N ASP A 59 -9.75 20.90 12.11
CA ASP A 59 -9.81 20.05 13.31
C ASP A 59 -11.28 19.90 13.76
N PRO A 60 -12.11 19.22 12.94
CA PRO A 60 -13.52 19.03 13.24
C PRO A 60 -13.70 18.00 14.36
N SER A 61 -14.83 18.09 15.07
CA SER A 61 -15.24 17.04 16.00
C SER A 61 -15.62 15.75 15.26
N THR A 62 -15.65 14.63 15.98
CA THR A 62 -16.11 13.35 15.43
C THR A 62 -17.54 13.45 14.89
N GLU A 63 -18.42 14.16 15.60
CA GLU A 63 -19.82 14.39 15.22
C GLU A 63 -19.92 15.16 13.90
N GLN A 64 -19.11 16.22 13.73
CA GLN A 64 -19.05 16.95 12.46
C GLN A 64 -18.61 16.07 11.31
N LEU A 65 -17.57 15.24 11.50
CA LEU A 65 -17.11 14.30 10.48
C LEU A 65 -18.17 13.25 10.13
N LEU A 66 -18.91 12.76 11.14
CA LEU A 66 -20.02 11.83 10.93
C LEU A 66 -21.16 12.44 10.10
N ASP A 67 -21.44 13.71 10.26
CA ASP A 67 -22.49 14.42 9.50
C ASP A 67 -22.02 14.83 8.10
N GLU A 68 -20.79 15.35 7.99
CA GLU A 68 -20.32 16.01 6.78
C GLU A 68 -19.60 15.08 5.79
N ALA A 69 -19.07 13.91 6.23
CA ALA A 69 -18.36 12.99 5.37
C ALA A 69 -19.12 11.68 5.13
N ASP A 70 -19.12 11.21 3.89
CA ASP A 70 -19.67 9.92 3.48
C ASP A 70 -18.58 8.83 3.51
N PHE A 71 -17.32 9.24 3.33
CA PHE A 71 -16.16 8.36 3.17
C PHE A 71 -14.97 8.91 3.96
N ILE A 72 -14.29 8.03 4.70
CA ILE A 72 -13.16 8.41 5.57
C ILE A 72 -11.88 7.70 5.13
N PHE A 73 -10.82 8.46 4.91
CA PHE A 73 -9.46 7.93 4.79
C PHE A 73 -8.68 8.15 6.09
N GLY A 74 -8.10 7.09 6.64
CA GLY A 74 -7.15 7.14 7.75
C GLY A 74 -5.70 7.11 7.23
N ALA A 75 -5.00 8.25 7.28
CA ALA A 75 -3.59 8.37 6.93
C ALA A 75 -2.73 8.71 8.17
N MET A 76 -3.03 8.06 9.28
CA MET A 76 -2.46 8.32 10.60
C MET A 76 -1.35 7.30 10.93
N PRO A 77 -0.49 7.60 11.93
CA PRO A 77 0.49 6.64 12.42
C PRO A 77 -0.16 5.35 12.94
N HIS A 78 0.61 4.24 12.89
CA HIS A 78 0.19 2.98 13.47
C HIS A 78 -0.11 3.11 14.96
N GLY A 79 -1.23 2.52 15.41
CA GLY A 79 -1.73 2.56 16.77
C GLY A 79 -2.53 3.81 17.15
N GLU A 80 -2.55 4.84 16.31
CA GLU A 80 -3.46 5.99 16.47
C GLU A 80 -4.72 5.84 15.62
N SER A 81 -4.62 5.07 14.53
CA SER A 81 -5.69 4.90 13.56
C SER A 81 -6.88 4.16 14.14
N VAL A 82 -6.66 3.15 15.02
CA VAL A 82 -7.74 2.42 15.68
C VAL A 82 -8.72 3.38 16.37
N LYS A 83 -8.21 4.20 17.30
CA LYS A 83 -9.04 5.15 18.07
C LYS A 83 -9.73 6.18 17.19
N ALA A 84 -9.03 6.64 16.17
CA ALA A 84 -9.55 7.67 15.30
C ALA A 84 -10.63 7.17 14.35
N LEU A 85 -10.54 5.93 13.87
CA LEU A 85 -11.43 5.37 12.86
C LEU A 85 -12.61 4.58 13.48
N GLU A 86 -12.46 4.02 14.68
CA GLU A 86 -13.49 3.24 15.35
C GLU A 86 -14.87 3.89 15.35
N PRO A 87 -15.04 5.19 15.70
CA PRO A 87 -16.36 5.82 15.71
C PRO A 87 -17.05 5.80 14.33
N PHE A 88 -16.29 5.98 13.26
CA PHE A 88 -16.82 5.98 11.89
C PHE A 88 -17.21 4.57 11.43
N ILE A 89 -16.37 3.56 11.76
CA ILE A 89 -16.64 2.17 11.45
C ILE A 89 -17.91 1.73 12.17
N ARG A 90 -18.05 2.01 13.47
CA ARG A 90 -19.25 1.66 14.26
C ARG A 90 -20.51 2.38 13.80
N ALA A 91 -20.36 3.60 13.24
CA ALA A 91 -21.46 4.36 12.66
C ALA A 91 -21.84 3.92 11.23
N GLY A 92 -21.21 2.89 10.66
CA GLY A 92 -21.53 2.38 9.33
C GLY A 92 -20.93 3.21 8.18
N LYS A 93 -19.99 4.12 8.45
CA LYS A 93 -19.30 4.87 7.38
C LYS A 93 -18.34 3.98 6.60
N ARG A 94 -18.11 4.30 5.33
CA ARG A 94 -17.08 3.65 4.52
C ARG A 94 -15.71 4.20 4.91
N VAL A 95 -14.80 3.31 5.27
CA VAL A 95 -13.47 3.65 5.80
C VAL A 95 -12.38 2.92 5.05
N ILE A 96 -11.33 3.64 4.67
CA ILE A 96 -10.07 3.05 4.21
C ILE A 96 -8.94 3.49 5.14
N ASP A 97 -8.27 2.52 5.76
CA ASP A 97 -7.12 2.73 6.62
C ASP A 97 -5.81 2.45 5.89
N LEU A 98 -4.88 3.42 5.91
CA LEU A 98 -3.53 3.27 5.37
C LEU A 98 -2.53 2.82 6.44
N SER A 99 -2.94 2.80 7.72
CA SER A 99 -2.09 2.30 8.81
C SER A 99 -2.01 0.77 8.80
N ALA A 100 -1.29 0.21 9.75
CA ALA A 100 -1.21 -1.25 9.92
C ALA A 100 -2.32 -1.81 10.81
N ASP A 101 -3.16 -0.96 11.39
CA ASP A 101 -3.96 -1.33 12.55
C ASP A 101 -5.06 -2.36 12.23
N TYR A 102 -5.53 -2.43 10.98
CA TYR A 102 -6.58 -3.38 10.59
C TYR A 102 -6.12 -4.44 9.55
N ARG A 103 -4.80 -4.59 9.32
CA ARG A 103 -4.27 -5.50 8.29
C ARG A 103 -4.25 -6.96 8.73
N LEU A 104 -3.83 -7.20 9.98
CA LEU A 104 -3.71 -8.55 10.52
C LEU A 104 -5.05 -9.02 11.10
N LYS A 105 -5.46 -10.25 10.78
CA LYS A 105 -6.69 -10.85 11.30
C LYS A 105 -6.55 -11.31 12.75
N SER A 106 -5.32 -11.69 13.16
CA SER A 106 -5.02 -12.16 14.50
C SER A 106 -4.64 -11.00 15.41
N PRO A 107 -5.40 -10.74 16.52
CA PRO A 107 -5.00 -9.77 17.53
C PRO A 107 -3.66 -10.11 18.20
N ASP A 108 -3.34 -11.39 18.32
CA ASP A 108 -2.10 -11.87 18.93
C ASP A 108 -0.90 -11.56 18.02
N ASP A 109 -1.05 -11.76 16.70
CA ASP A 109 -0.03 -11.38 15.74
C ASP A 109 0.16 -9.86 15.72
N TYR A 110 -0.93 -9.10 15.79
CA TYR A 110 -0.83 -7.65 15.92
C TYR A 110 -0.05 -7.25 17.17
N ALA A 111 -0.40 -7.82 18.33
CA ALA A 111 0.27 -7.53 19.60
C ALA A 111 1.76 -7.89 19.57
N ARG A 112 2.10 -9.02 18.96
CA ARG A 112 3.48 -9.50 18.79
C ARG A 112 4.32 -8.55 17.93
N TRP A 113 3.79 -8.13 16.76
CA TRP A 113 4.56 -7.38 15.77
C TRP A 113 4.55 -5.87 15.99
N TYR A 114 3.48 -5.33 16.60
CA TYR A 114 3.36 -3.89 16.90
C TYR A 114 3.60 -3.55 18.37
N HIS A 115 3.92 -4.55 19.21
CA HIS A 115 4.26 -4.42 20.64
C HIS A 115 3.18 -3.69 21.46
N ARG A 116 1.92 -3.89 21.10
CA ARG A 116 0.75 -3.33 21.80
C ARG A 116 -0.51 -4.18 21.52
N PRO A 117 -1.46 -4.25 22.46
CA PRO A 117 -2.74 -4.89 22.18
C PRO A 117 -3.52 -4.08 21.12
N HIS A 118 -4.38 -4.76 20.36
CA HIS A 118 -5.33 -4.10 19.46
C HIS A 118 -6.57 -3.65 20.26
N GLU A 119 -6.85 -2.32 20.31
CA GLU A 119 -7.89 -1.76 21.19
C GLU A 119 -9.33 -2.01 20.70
N ALA A 120 -9.53 -2.36 19.43
CA ALA A 120 -10.83 -2.70 18.82
C ALA A 120 -10.72 -3.99 18.00
N SER A 121 -10.28 -5.09 18.65
CA SER A 121 -10.01 -6.38 17.97
C SER A 121 -11.26 -7.02 17.37
N ASP A 122 -12.45 -6.69 17.87
CA ASP A 122 -13.75 -7.12 17.32
C ASP A 122 -14.00 -6.59 15.89
N LEU A 123 -13.35 -5.49 15.50
CA LEU A 123 -13.46 -4.92 14.15
C LEU A 123 -12.54 -5.59 13.13
N LEU A 124 -11.51 -6.33 13.56
CA LEU A 124 -10.54 -6.98 12.65
C LEU A 124 -11.22 -7.96 11.70
N ALA A 125 -12.21 -8.70 12.17
CA ALA A 125 -12.95 -9.67 11.36
C ALA A 125 -13.72 -9.04 10.19
N GLY A 126 -14.12 -7.77 10.33
CA GLY A 126 -14.83 -7.01 9.29
C GLY A 126 -13.93 -6.27 8.32
N ALA A 127 -12.63 -6.22 8.58
CA ALA A 127 -11.67 -5.52 7.73
C ALA A 127 -11.32 -6.35 6.49
N VAL A 128 -11.48 -5.78 5.31
CA VAL A 128 -11.05 -6.38 4.04
C VAL A 128 -9.64 -5.89 3.71
N TYR A 129 -8.74 -6.81 3.41
CA TYR A 129 -7.38 -6.46 2.98
C TYR A 129 -7.39 -5.81 1.60
N GLY A 130 -6.91 -4.58 1.53
CA GLY A 130 -7.05 -3.66 0.40
C GLY A 130 -6.07 -3.90 -0.74
N LEU A 131 -5.93 -5.15 -1.20
CA LEU A 131 -5.18 -5.52 -2.40
C LEU A 131 -6.19 -5.89 -3.51
N PRO A 132 -6.52 -4.96 -4.44
CA PRO A 132 -7.53 -5.20 -5.49
C PRO A 132 -7.25 -6.42 -6.37
N GLU A 133 -5.99 -6.73 -6.63
CA GLU A 133 -5.56 -7.87 -7.42
C GLU A 133 -5.90 -9.23 -6.76
N LEU A 134 -6.17 -9.22 -5.46
CA LEU A 134 -6.61 -10.40 -4.69
C LEU A 134 -8.09 -10.33 -4.32
N ASN A 135 -8.57 -9.19 -3.82
CA ASN A 135 -9.82 -9.05 -3.07
C ASN A 135 -10.85 -8.12 -3.73
N ARG A 136 -10.81 -7.94 -5.06
CA ARG A 136 -11.66 -7.00 -5.81
C ARG A 136 -13.13 -7.00 -5.39
N GLU A 137 -13.77 -8.17 -5.38
CA GLU A 137 -15.19 -8.33 -5.07
C GLU A 137 -15.49 -8.01 -3.60
N ALA A 138 -14.64 -8.46 -2.69
CA ALA A 138 -14.78 -8.17 -1.27
C ALA A 138 -14.61 -6.67 -0.98
N ILE A 139 -13.65 -6.00 -1.62
CA ILE A 139 -13.42 -4.56 -1.48
C ILE A 139 -14.65 -3.77 -1.96
N ALA A 140 -15.27 -4.17 -3.07
CA ALA A 140 -16.43 -3.46 -3.63
C ALA A 140 -17.61 -3.38 -2.66
N THR A 141 -17.74 -4.35 -1.76
CA THR A 141 -18.84 -4.42 -0.77
C THR A 141 -18.39 -4.10 0.65
N ALA A 142 -17.10 -3.83 0.86
CA ALA A 142 -16.54 -3.59 2.19
C ALA A 142 -17.03 -2.28 2.80
N GLN A 143 -17.16 -2.27 4.12
CA GLN A 143 -17.28 -1.06 4.91
C GLN A 143 -15.90 -0.54 5.35
N LEU A 144 -15.01 -1.44 5.77
CA LEU A 144 -13.65 -1.16 6.20
C LEU A 144 -12.64 -1.86 5.29
N VAL A 145 -11.73 -1.10 4.70
CA VAL A 145 -10.62 -1.62 3.92
C VAL A 145 -9.31 -1.22 4.58
N ALA A 146 -8.44 -2.20 4.84
CA ALA A 146 -7.08 -2.00 5.35
C ALA A 146 -6.07 -2.09 4.20
N CYS A 147 -5.48 -0.96 3.80
CA CYS A 147 -4.49 -0.95 2.74
C CYS A 147 -3.20 -1.65 3.16
N PRO A 148 -2.60 -2.50 2.31
CA PRO A 148 -1.33 -3.15 2.53
C PRO A 148 -0.19 -2.18 2.86
N GLY A 149 0.85 -2.68 3.54
CA GLY A 149 2.12 -1.99 3.61
C GLY A 149 2.83 -1.93 2.26
N CYS A 150 3.65 -0.91 2.04
CA CYS A 150 4.26 -0.69 0.74
C CYS A 150 5.17 -1.86 0.28
N PHE A 151 5.97 -2.43 1.19
CA PHE A 151 6.73 -3.64 0.87
C PHE A 151 5.83 -4.87 0.70
N ALA A 152 4.79 -5.00 1.53
CA ALA A 152 3.84 -6.08 1.40
C ALA A 152 3.21 -6.06 0.00
N THR A 153 2.71 -4.91 -0.46
CA THR A 153 2.20 -4.75 -1.83
C THR A 153 3.19 -5.23 -2.90
N ALA A 154 4.46 -4.81 -2.82
CA ALA A 154 5.45 -5.19 -3.81
C ALA A 154 5.74 -6.70 -3.84
N ILE A 155 5.83 -7.31 -2.65
CA ILE A 155 6.18 -8.73 -2.48
C ILE A 155 4.97 -9.62 -2.79
N GLU A 156 3.78 -9.23 -2.35
CA GLU A 156 2.54 -9.95 -2.63
C GLU A 156 2.25 -9.98 -4.13
N LEU A 157 2.39 -8.84 -4.83
CA LEU A 157 2.25 -8.79 -6.28
C LEU A 157 3.34 -9.58 -7.01
N ALA A 158 4.50 -9.81 -6.42
CA ALA A 158 5.51 -10.73 -6.97
C ALA A 158 5.10 -12.19 -6.84
N LEU A 159 4.36 -12.56 -5.79
CA LEU A 159 4.14 -13.95 -5.40
C LEU A 159 2.71 -14.44 -5.58
N LEU A 160 1.73 -13.54 -5.72
CA LEU A 160 0.30 -13.89 -5.84
C LEU A 160 0.01 -14.94 -6.93
N PRO A 161 0.61 -14.87 -8.15
CA PRO A 161 0.38 -15.89 -9.16
C PRO A 161 0.86 -17.29 -8.74
N ALA A 162 2.02 -17.35 -8.10
CA ALA A 162 2.60 -18.61 -7.61
C ALA A 162 1.81 -19.17 -6.40
N ALA A 163 1.30 -18.29 -5.52
CA ALA A 163 0.42 -18.68 -4.42
C ALA A 163 -0.86 -19.32 -4.94
N ARG A 164 -1.55 -18.68 -5.91
CA ARG A 164 -2.78 -19.20 -6.53
C ARG A 164 -2.60 -20.56 -7.24
N LYS A 165 -1.40 -20.84 -7.74
CA LYS A 165 -1.04 -22.14 -8.34
C LYS A 165 -0.59 -23.18 -7.31
N GLY A 166 -0.52 -22.82 -6.01
CA GLY A 166 -0.05 -23.71 -4.95
C GLY A 166 1.46 -24.03 -5.03
N TRP A 167 2.26 -23.21 -5.74
CA TRP A 167 3.70 -23.42 -5.91
C TRP A 167 4.54 -22.96 -4.72
N LEU A 168 3.98 -22.13 -3.83
CA LEU A 168 4.67 -21.58 -2.67
C LEU A 168 4.56 -22.55 -1.49
N THR A 169 5.50 -23.49 -1.36
CA THR A 169 5.53 -24.48 -0.27
C THR A 169 6.80 -24.40 0.58
N GLY A 170 7.83 -23.75 0.09
CA GLY A 170 9.12 -23.66 0.73
C GLY A 170 9.43 -22.27 1.29
N ARG A 171 10.72 -22.00 1.44
CA ARG A 171 11.24 -20.72 1.89
C ARG A 171 11.17 -19.67 0.76
N ILE A 172 10.82 -18.46 1.14
CA ILE A 172 10.83 -17.28 0.27
C ILE A 172 11.98 -16.36 0.69
N ASP A 173 12.85 -16.01 -0.24
CA ASP A 173 13.94 -15.05 -0.05
C ASP A 173 13.59 -13.73 -0.71
N VAL A 174 13.64 -12.62 0.04
CA VAL A 174 13.31 -11.28 -0.44
C VAL A 174 14.39 -10.28 -0.09
N THR A 175 14.84 -9.53 -1.08
CA THR A 175 15.62 -8.30 -0.90
C THR A 175 14.87 -7.16 -1.56
N ALA A 176 14.55 -6.11 -0.82
CA ALA A 176 13.81 -4.98 -1.38
C ALA A 176 14.41 -3.64 -0.95
N MET A 177 14.69 -2.80 -1.95
CA MET A 177 15.23 -1.44 -1.77
C MET A 177 14.08 -0.44 -1.74
N THR A 178 14.15 0.53 -0.80
CA THR A 178 13.12 1.56 -0.66
C THR A 178 13.68 2.96 -0.53
N GLY A 179 12.90 3.94 -1.02
CA GLY A 179 13.14 5.36 -0.78
C GLY A 179 12.77 5.81 0.64
N SER A 180 13.28 6.98 1.05
CA SER A 180 13.12 7.53 2.42
C SER A 180 11.70 7.97 2.76
N SER A 181 10.88 8.29 1.78
CA SER A 181 9.50 8.75 2.02
C SER A 181 8.63 7.74 2.76
N GLY A 182 8.99 6.44 2.71
CA GLY A 182 8.32 5.40 3.50
C GLY A 182 8.47 5.53 5.02
N SER A 183 9.42 6.36 5.49
CA SER A 183 9.62 6.64 6.92
C SER A 183 8.74 7.78 7.46
N GLY A 184 7.92 8.41 6.59
CA GLY A 184 7.08 9.55 6.96
C GLY A 184 7.82 10.89 6.98
N MET A 185 7.11 11.97 7.39
CA MET A 185 7.62 13.34 7.37
C MET A 185 8.52 13.70 8.56
N THR A 186 8.40 12.98 9.67
CA THR A 186 9.20 13.30 10.87
C THR A 186 10.67 12.99 10.63
N PRO A 187 11.58 13.97 10.71
CA PRO A 187 13.00 13.74 10.57
C PRO A 187 13.53 12.78 11.65
N GLY A 188 14.43 11.90 11.25
CA GLY A 188 15.07 10.97 12.17
C GLY A 188 16.49 10.61 11.69
N GLU A 189 17.26 9.96 12.52
CA GLU A 189 18.63 9.55 12.18
C GLU A 189 18.67 8.77 10.85
N GLY A 190 17.76 7.80 10.68
CA GLY A 190 17.68 6.98 9.47
C GLY A 190 17.30 7.72 8.20
N THR A 191 16.81 8.96 8.28
CA THR A 191 16.43 9.83 7.16
C THR A 191 17.33 11.06 7.01
N HIS A 192 18.33 11.22 7.89
CA HIS A 192 19.23 12.34 7.85
C HIS A 192 20.13 12.31 6.60
N HIS A 193 20.15 13.42 5.85
CA HIS A 193 20.80 13.49 4.54
C HIS A 193 22.24 12.96 4.51
N PRO A 194 23.17 13.37 5.40
CA PRO A 194 24.56 12.89 5.37
C PRO A 194 24.71 11.38 5.60
N LEU A 195 23.71 10.72 6.24
CA LEU A 195 23.72 9.28 6.47
C LEU A 195 23.08 8.50 5.33
N ARG A 196 22.36 9.18 4.43
CA ARG A 196 21.65 8.54 3.31
C ARG A 196 22.28 8.78 1.97
N ASP A 197 22.90 9.93 1.76
CA ASP A 197 23.46 10.28 0.46
C ASP A 197 24.58 9.32 0.07
N GLY A 198 24.47 8.72 -1.11
CA GLY A 198 25.41 7.71 -1.60
C GLY A 198 25.48 6.41 -0.76
N ASN A 199 24.55 6.17 0.17
CA ASN A 199 24.58 5.04 1.09
C ASN A 199 23.40 4.07 0.93
N LEU A 200 23.70 2.76 0.97
CA LEU A 200 22.74 1.66 1.04
C LEU A 200 22.86 0.99 2.42
N ARG A 201 21.72 0.82 3.13
CA ARG A 201 21.73 0.24 4.47
C ARG A 201 20.58 -0.74 4.64
N ALA A 202 20.89 -1.99 5.00
CA ALA A 202 19.88 -2.93 5.48
C ALA A 202 19.35 -2.51 6.85
N TYR A 203 18.07 -2.75 7.12
CA TYR A 203 17.44 -2.44 8.42
C TYR A 203 16.32 -3.44 8.70
N LYS A 204 16.00 -3.68 9.97
CA LYS A 204 14.97 -4.65 10.40
C LYS A 204 15.06 -5.99 9.65
N VAL A 205 16.27 -6.50 9.47
CA VAL A 205 16.53 -7.75 8.74
C VAL A 205 15.90 -8.91 9.49
N LEU A 206 14.99 -9.65 8.82
CA LEU A 206 14.23 -10.78 9.38
C LEU A 206 13.29 -10.40 10.55
N GLU A 207 12.99 -9.09 10.74
CA GLU A 207 12.17 -8.57 11.85
C GLU A 207 11.22 -7.46 11.35
N HIS A 208 10.91 -7.44 10.06
CA HIS A 208 10.08 -6.37 9.51
C HIS A 208 8.60 -6.67 9.71
N GLN A 209 7.85 -5.69 10.23
CA GLN A 209 6.41 -5.81 10.55
C GLN A 209 5.49 -6.15 9.36
N HIS A 210 5.98 -6.08 8.12
CA HIS A 210 5.23 -6.56 6.94
C HIS A 210 5.31 -8.08 6.73
N GLU A 211 6.18 -8.80 7.44
CA GLU A 211 6.33 -10.25 7.29
C GLU A 211 5.03 -11.02 7.59
N PRO A 212 4.35 -10.82 8.74
CA PRO A 212 3.12 -11.53 9.04
C PRO A 212 2.00 -11.20 8.05
N GLU A 213 1.93 -9.96 7.59
CA GLU A 213 0.99 -9.48 6.60
C GLU A 213 1.16 -10.23 5.27
N ILE A 214 2.39 -10.32 4.76
CA ILE A 214 2.73 -11.04 3.53
C ILE A 214 2.38 -12.54 3.66
N LEU A 215 2.81 -13.18 4.76
CA LEU A 215 2.53 -14.60 4.97
C LEU A 215 1.04 -14.90 5.10
N GLN A 216 0.27 -14.04 5.78
CA GLN A 216 -1.19 -14.14 5.87
C GLN A 216 -1.80 -14.10 4.47
N THR A 217 -1.48 -13.10 3.68
CA THR A 217 -2.02 -12.88 2.33
C THR A 217 -1.68 -14.02 1.39
N LEU A 218 -0.44 -14.51 1.39
CA LEU A 218 -0.02 -15.61 0.53
C LEU A 218 -0.71 -16.93 0.88
N ARG A 219 -0.96 -17.18 2.18
CA ARG A 219 -1.73 -18.37 2.63
C ARG A 219 -3.18 -18.27 2.21
N GLU A 220 -3.81 -17.11 2.35
CA GLU A 220 -5.18 -16.88 1.89
C GLU A 220 -5.32 -17.02 0.37
N ALA A 221 -4.27 -16.74 -0.38
CA ALA A 221 -4.23 -16.93 -1.82
C ALA A 221 -3.99 -18.39 -2.28
N GLY A 222 -3.80 -19.33 -1.35
CA GLY A 222 -3.60 -20.75 -1.64
C GLY A 222 -2.15 -21.24 -1.55
N GLY A 223 -1.20 -20.39 -1.19
CA GLY A 223 0.17 -20.79 -0.86
C GLY A 223 0.30 -21.36 0.55
N SER A 224 1.36 -22.10 0.80
CA SER A 224 1.72 -22.62 2.13
C SER A 224 3.20 -22.39 2.42
N PRO A 225 3.71 -21.15 2.32
CA PRO A 225 5.12 -20.87 2.52
C PRO A 225 5.56 -21.27 3.93
N GLU A 226 6.72 -21.91 4.00
CA GLU A 226 7.34 -22.33 5.26
C GLU A 226 7.87 -21.13 6.04
N SER A 227 8.56 -20.23 5.36
CA SER A 227 9.17 -19.03 5.95
C SER A 227 9.40 -17.93 4.92
N LEU A 228 9.57 -16.72 5.41
CA LEU A 228 9.95 -15.54 4.64
C LEU A 228 11.24 -14.96 5.21
N ALA A 229 12.32 -14.94 4.41
CA ALA A 229 13.56 -14.28 4.76
C ALA A 229 13.61 -12.91 4.07
N PHE A 230 13.20 -11.87 4.79
CA PHE A 230 13.09 -10.52 4.25
C PHE A 230 14.23 -9.60 4.70
N THR A 231 14.92 -9.01 3.72
CA THR A 231 15.99 -8.03 3.92
C THR A 231 15.59 -6.69 3.25
N PRO A 232 14.99 -5.77 4.00
CA PRO A 232 14.74 -4.42 3.49
C PRO A 232 16.02 -3.59 3.48
N ILE A 233 16.20 -2.80 2.40
CA ILE A 233 17.35 -1.91 2.19
C ILE A 233 16.86 -0.48 2.01
N SER A 234 17.36 0.41 2.83
CA SER A 234 17.20 1.85 2.66
C SER A 234 18.17 2.33 1.58
N ALA A 235 17.65 2.79 0.45
CA ALA A 235 18.42 3.28 -0.68
C ALA A 235 18.45 4.82 -0.74
N PRO A 236 19.46 5.46 -1.37
CA PRO A 236 19.54 6.92 -1.52
C PRO A 236 18.54 7.45 -2.55
N LEU A 237 17.28 7.09 -2.37
CA LEU A 237 16.12 7.46 -3.18
C LEU A 237 15.10 8.17 -2.28
N VAL A 238 14.28 9.04 -2.86
CA VAL A 238 13.14 9.63 -2.17
C VAL A 238 11.95 8.68 -2.22
N ARG A 239 11.62 8.13 -3.39
CA ARG A 239 10.43 7.30 -3.65
C ARG A 239 10.82 6.02 -4.38
N GLY A 240 9.93 5.04 -4.26
CA GLY A 240 9.98 3.78 -4.98
C GLY A 240 10.43 2.60 -4.13
N ILE A 241 9.94 1.42 -4.50
CA ILE A 241 10.40 0.12 -4.01
C ILE A 241 10.75 -0.74 -5.22
N LEU A 242 11.96 -1.28 -5.23
CA LEU A 242 12.37 -2.37 -6.10
C LEU A 242 12.57 -3.62 -5.25
N ALA A 243 11.72 -4.64 -5.45
CA ALA A 243 11.81 -5.89 -4.72
C ALA A 243 12.26 -7.02 -5.64
N VAL A 244 13.21 -7.81 -5.16
CA VAL A 244 13.69 -9.05 -5.77
C VAL A 244 13.29 -10.20 -4.88
N VAL A 245 12.51 -11.13 -5.44
CA VAL A 245 11.93 -12.26 -4.71
C VAL A 245 12.38 -13.55 -5.37
N GLN A 246 12.79 -14.52 -4.56
CA GLN A 246 13.15 -15.86 -5.01
C GLN A 246 12.53 -16.93 -4.12
N THR A 247 12.06 -18.01 -4.74
CA THR A 247 11.57 -19.20 -4.04
C THR A 247 11.76 -20.43 -4.94
N ASP A 248 11.78 -21.61 -4.36
CA ASP A 248 11.84 -22.83 -5.13
C ASP A 248 10.52 -23.09 -5.84
N LEU A 249 10.57 -23.71 -7.02
CA LEU A 249 9.41 -24.17 -7.76
C LEU A 249 9.36 -25.69 -7.75
N PRO A 250 8.17 -26.30 -7.84
CA PRO A 250 8.08 -27.74 -8.18
C PRO A 250 8.86 -28.03 -9.46
N GLU A 251 9.58 -29.15 -9.50
CA GLU A 251 10.44 -29.50 -10.65
C GLU A 251 9.69 -29.56 -11.98
N SER A 252 8.41 -29.92 -11.94
CA SER A 252 7.52 -30.02 -13.10
C SER A 252 7.16 -28.66 -13.71
N VAL A 253 7.32 -27.56 -12.97
CA VAL A 253 6.89 -26.22 -13.45
C VAL A 253 7.89 -25.67 -14.45
N THR A 254 7.43 -25.42 -15.67
CA THR A 254 8.22 -24.88 -16.78
C THR A 254 8.20 -23.34 -16.80
N GLU A 255 9.12 -22.71 -17.54
CA GLU A 255 9.11 -21.27 -17.80
C GLU A 255 7.78 -20.80 -18.44
N ALA A 256 7.24 -21.58 -19.38
CA ALA A 256 5.98 -21.25 -20.05
C ALA A 256 4.79 -21.25 -19.08
N GLU A 257 4.77 -22.15 -18.10
CA GLU A 257 3.74 -22.19 -17.06
C GLU A 257 3.87 -21.00 -16.10
N VAL A 258 5.09 -20.59 -15.75
CA VAL A 258 5.33 -19.35 -14.98
C VAL A 258 4.76 -18.14 -15.73
N GLU A 259 5.12 -17.96 -17.01
CA GLU A 259 4.57 -16.86 -17.82
C GLU A 259 3.04 -16.89 -17.90
N ALA A 260 2.46 -18.08 -18.09
CA ALA A 260 1.04 -18.26 -18.19
C ALA A 260 0.31 -17.90 -16.88
N ALA A 261 0.84 -18.35 -15.73
CA ALA A 261 0.28 -18.05 -14.42
C ALA A 261 0.26 -16.53 -14.12
N PHE A 262 1.33 -15.81 -14.45
CA PHE A 262 1.39 -14.36 -14.27
C PHE A 262 0.42 -13.64 -15.21
N ARG A 263 0.33 -14.06 -16.47
CA ARG A 263 -0.61 -13.49 -17.44
C ARG A 263 -2.07 -13.72 -17.03
N GLU A 264 -2.41 -14.91 -16.60
CA GLU A 264 -3.75 -15.28 -16.13
C GLU A 264 -4.13 -14.48 -14.89
N CYS A 265 -3.24 -14.44 -13.88
CA CYS A 265 -3.49 -13.76 -12.61
C CYS A 265 -3.74 -12.26 -12.78
N TYR A 266 -3.05 -11.61 -13.72
CA TYR A 266 -3.10 -10.17 -13.92
C TYR A 266 -3.85 -9.73 -15.18
N ALA A 267 -4.59 -10.64 -15.82
CA ALA A 267 -5.33 -10.34 -17.06
C ALA A 267 -6.30 -9.15 -16.96
N THR A 268 -6.88 -8.96 -15.79
CA THR A 268 -7.85 -7.88 -15.50
C THR A 268 -7.33 -6.83 -14.53
N ALA A 269 -6.04 -6.85 -14.20
CA ALA A 269 -5.41 -5.92 -13.26
C ALA A 269 -4.84 -4.69 -14.02
N PRO A 270 -5.54 -3.54 -14.03
CA PRO A 270 -5.22 -2.44 -14.95
C PRO A 270 -3.88 -1.77 -14.66
N PHE A 271 -3.34 -1.95 -13.44
CA PHE A 271 -2.10 -1.30 -13.04
C PHE A 271 -0.87 -2.21 -13.11
N ILE A 272 -1.03 -3.50 -13.41
CA ILE A 272 0.09 -4.44 -13.48
C ILE A 272 0.65 -4.51 -14.89
N LYS A 273 1.91 -4.12 -15.05
CA LYS A 273 2.67 -4.22 -16.30
C LYS A 273 3.62 -5.42 -16.22
N LEU A 274 3.31 -6.48 -16.95
CA LEU A 274 4.21 -7.64 -17.10
C LEU A 274 5.31 -7.29 -18.10
N ILE A 275 6.53 -7.08 -17.60
CA ILE A 275 7.66 -6.59 -18.40
C ILE A 275 8.36 -7.75 -19.11
N ARG A 276 8.65 -7.54 -20.39
CA ARG A 276 9.43 -8.46 -21.24
C ARG A 276 10.61 -7.72 -21.87
N GLY A 277 11.70 -8.42 -22.09
CA GLY A 277 12.88 -7.86 -22.75
C GLY A 277 13.75 -6.91 -21.93
N ARG A 278 13.28 -6.43 -20.78
CA ARG A 278 14.05 -5.62 -19.83
C ARG A 278 13.67 -5.94 -18.39
N GLU A 279 14.39 -5.43 -17.43
CA GLU A 279 14.01 -5.52 -16.01
C GLU A 279 13.08 -4.37 -15.59
N PRO A 280 12.26 -4.56 -14.52
CA PRO A 280 11.49 -3.50 -13.89
C PRO A 280 12.37 -2.35 -13.40
N GLN A 281 11.86 -1.11 -13.54
CA GLN A 281 12.57 0.11 -13.19
C GLN A 281 11.66 1.05 -12.38
N LEU A 282 12.25 1.86 -11.51
CA LEU A 282 11.51 2.82 -10.70
C LEU A 282 11.09 4.08 -11.47
N THR A 283 11.98 4.63 -12.31
CA THR A 283 11.75 5.90 -13.00
C THR A 283 10.39 5.97 -13.73
N PRO A 284 9.99 4.96 -14.55
CA PRO A 284 8.75 5.07 -15.33
C PRO A 284 7.48 4.88 -14.49
N ILE A 285 7.59 4.49 -13.22
CA ILE A 285 6.42 4.20 -12.38
C ILE A 285 6.31 5.07 -11.12
N VAL A 286 7.37 5.74 -10.72
CA VAL A 286 7.32 6.69 -9.59
C VAL A 286 6.25 7.75 -9.86
N THR A 287 5.48 8.11 -8.84
CA THR A 287 4.29 8.98 -8.84
C THR A 287 3.02 8.38 -9.47
N THR A 288 3.07 7.14 -9.95
CA THR A 288 1.92 6.45 -10.58
C THR A 288 1.43 5.26 -9.76
N ASN A 289 0.20 4.80 -10.07
CA ASN A 289 -0.33 3.56 -9.49
C ASN A 289 0.11 2.30 -10.26
N PHE A 290 0.93 2.44 -11.30
CA PHE A 290 1.44 1.32 -12.07
C PHE A 290 2.51 0.53 -11.33
N VAL A 291 2.55 -0.76 -11.61
CA VAL A 291 3.54 -1.73 -11.11
C VAL A 291 4.22 -2.39 -12.29
N GLU A 292 5.52 -2.47 -12.29
CA GLU A 292 6.25 -3.33 -13.22
C GLU A 292 6.59 -4.65 -12.52
N VAL A 293 6.28 -5.76 -13.19
CA VAL A 293 6.55 -7.12 -12.70
C VAL A 293 7.24 -7.93 -13.80
N ARG A 294 8.31 -8.62 -13.44
CA ARG A 294 8.95 -9.61 -14.31
C ARG A 294 9.21 -10.90 -13.55
N ALA A 295 8.64 -11.99 -14.01
CA ALA A 295 8.81 -13.32 -13.44
C ALA A 295 9.57 -14.23 -14.42
N ARG A 296 10.42 -15.11 -13.89
CA ARG A 296 11.19 -16.09 -14.65
C ARG A 296 11.45 -17.34 -13.79
N ARG A 297 11.56 -18.47 -14.46
CA ARG A 297 12.16 -19.67 -13.89
C ARG A 297 13.67 -19.61 -14.11
N THR A 298 14.46 -19.72 -13.05
CA THR A 298 15.93 -19.77 -13.18
C THR A 298 16.39 -21.13 -13.74
N PRO A 299 17.60 -21.23 -14.31
CA PRO A 299 18.15 -22.51 -14.74
C PRO A 299 18.20 -23.56 -13.62
N GLN A 300 18.28 -23.14 -12.37
CA GLN A 300 18.30 -24.00 -11.18
C GLN A 300 16.90 -24.39 -10.69
N GLY A 301 15.84 -24.03 -11.43
CA GLY A 301 14.46 -24.39 -11.09
C GLY A 301 13.78 -23.49 -10.04
N ARG A 302 14.32 -22.30 -9.76
CA ARG A 302 13.69 -21.36 -8.83
C ARG A 302 12.84 -20.33 -9.57
N LEU A 303 11.77 -19.86 -8.92
CA LEU A 303 11.08 -18.65 -9.33
C LEU A 303 11.91 -17.43 -8.94
N HIS A 304 12.13 -16.54 -9.89
CA HIS A 304 12.73 -15.24 -9.68
C HIS A 304 11.75 -14.18 -10.16
N VAL A 305 11.35 -13.28 -9.28
CA VAL A 305 10.45 -12.16 -9.62
C VAL A 305 11.08 -10.85 -9.18
N THR A 306 11.08 -9.89 -10.09
CA THR A 306 11.39 -8.49 -9.77
C THR A 306 10.13 -7.66 -9.90
N THR A 307 9.85 -6.83 -8.90
CA THR A 307 8.75 -5.85 -8.93
C THR A 307 9.25 -4.45 -8.64
N ALA A 308 8.62 -3.46 -9.27
CA ALA A 308 8.87 -2.04 -9.01
C ALA A 308 7.55 -1.32 -8.79
N ILE A 309 7.43 -0.56 -7.70
CA ILE A 309 6.26 0.26 -7.35
C ILE A 309 6.67 1.63 -6.81
N ASP A 310 5.76 2.60 -6.83
CA ASP A 310 5.88 3.79 -5.99
C ASP A 310 5.33 3.47 -4.59
N ASN A 311 6.16 3.64 -3.55
CA ASN A 311 5.82 3.29 -2.17
C ASN A 311 4.72 4.16 -1.56
N LEU A 312 4.50 5.40 -2.06
CA LEU A 312 3.45 6.31 -1.60
C LEU A 312 2.18 6.21 -2.46
N VAL A 313 2.26 5.69 -3.68
CA VAL A 313 1.12 5.56 -4.59
C VAL A 313 0.57 4.14 -4.57
N LYS A 314 1.04 3.23 -5.39
CA LYS A 314 0.56 1.82 -5.34
C LYS A 314 0.86 1.15 -4.00
N GLY A 315 1.92 1.56 -3.33
CA GLY A 315 2.26 1.09 -1.98
C GLY A 315 1.44 1.73 -0.85
N ALA A 316 0.55 2.70 -1.12
CA ALA A 316 -0.24 3.42 -0.12
C ALA A 316 -1.47 4.13 -0.71
N SER A 317 -1.36 5.43 -1.00
CA SER A 317 -2.50 6.32 -1.28
C SER A 317 -3.16 6.04 -2.63
N GLY A 318 -2.41 5.68 -3.67
CA GLY A 318 -2.99 5.31 -4.96
C GLY A 318 -3.79 4.01 -4.86
N GLN A 319 -3.30 3.02 -4.11
CA GLN A 319 -4.04 1.81 -3.81
C GLN A 319 -5.31 2.10 -3.00
N ALA A 320 -5.24 3.00 -2.02
CA ALA A 320 -6.42 3.44 -1.27
C ALA A 320 -7.48 4.07 -2.18
N VAL A 321 -7.07 4.93 -3.13
CA VAL A 321 -7.99 5.50 -4.13
C VAL A 321 -8.52 4.43 -5.09
N GLN A 322 -7.72 3.44 -5.49
CA GLN A 322 -8.17 2.30 -6.28
C GLN A 322 -9.24 1.50 -5.53
N CYS A 323 -9.05 1.24 -4.23
CA CYS A 323 -10.05 0.59 -3.37
C CYS A 323 -11.32 1.46 -3.24
N MET A 324 -11.19 2.77 -3.05
CA MET A 324 -12.35 3.68 -3.02
C MET A 324 -13.15 3.60 -4.32
N ASN A 325 -12.49 3.56 -5.47
CA ASN A 325 -13.17 3.44 -6.76
C ASN A 325 -14.02 2.16 -6.81
N LEU A 326 -13.48 1.02 -6.39
CA LEU A 326 -14.25 -0.24 -6.29
C LEU A 326 -15.44 -0.11 -5.32
N MET A 327 -15.22 0.45 -4.13
CA MET A 327 -16.28 0.65 -3.13
C MET A 327 -17.40 1.59 -3.62
N LEU A 328 -17.10 2.49 -4.57
CA LEU A 328 -18.05 3.39 -5.20
C LEU A 328 -18.67 2.83 -6.50
N GLY A 329 -18.27 1.63 -6.93
CA GLY A 329 -18.71 1.01 -8.19
C GLY A 329 -18.16 1.71 -9.44
N LEU A 330 -17.04 2.40 -9.31
CA LEU A 330 -16.35 3.12 -10.38
C LEU A 330 -15.26 2.24 -11.03
N PRO A 331 -14.82 2.55 -12.26
CA PRO A 331 -13.62 1.93 -12.81
C PRO A 331 -12.41 2.16 -11.88
N GLU A 332 -11.64 1.12 -11.62
CA GLU A 332 -10.46 1.18 -10.72
C GLU A 332 -9.47 2.27 -11.10
N THR A 333 -9.40 2.60 -12.40
CA THR A 333 -8.46 3.57 -12.98
C THR A 333 -8.89 5.03 -12.81
N THR A 334 -10.09 5.30 -12.30
CA THR A 334 -10.61 6.66 -12.16
C THR A 334 -9.66 7.54 -11.33
N GLY A 335 -9.11 8.58 -11.94
CA GLY A 335 -8.15 9.51 -11.31
C GLY A 335 -6.73 8.98 -11.14
N LEU A 336 -6.40 7.75 -11.63
CA LEU A 336 -5.11 7.09 -11.39
C LEU A 336 -4.32 6.73 -12.67
N SER A 337 -4.82 7.14 -13.85
CA SER A 337 -4.25 6.70 -15.14
C SER A 337 -3.07 7.53 -15.65
N GLN A 338 -2.60 8.52 -14.89
CA GLN A 338 -1.50 9.38 -15.31
C GLN A 338 -0.22 8.55 -15.51
N PRO A 339 0.52 8.77 -16.61
CA PRO A 339 1.82 8.14 -16.80
C PRO A 339 2.86 8.70 -15.83
N GLY A 340 3.93 7.95 -15.58
CA GLY A 340 5.10 8.44 -14.86
C GLY A 340 5.97 9.38 -15.71
N PHE A 341 7.02 9.88 -15.08
CA PHE A 341 8.01 10.70 -15.77
C PHE A 341 9.03 9.80 -16.49
N TRP A 342 9.62 10.36 -17.58
CA TRP A 342 10.73 9.74 -18.27
C TRP A 342 11.59 10.84 -18.93
N PRO A 343 12.90 10.82 -18.76
CA PRO A 343 13.76 9.99 -17.92
C PRO A 343 13.65 10.29 -16.43
#